data_13563df995d9ae0b957fe422281a0557
#
_entry.id   13563df995d9ae0b957fe422281a0557
#
_cell.length_a   1.000
_cell.length_b   1.000
_cell.length_c   1.000
_cell.angle_alpha   90.00
_cell.angle_beta   90.00
_cell.angle_gamma   90.00
#
_symmetry.space_group_name_H-M   'P 1'
#
loop_
_entity.id
_entity.type
_entity.pdbx_description
1 polymer ?
#
loop_
_entity_poly.entity_id
_entity_poly.type
_entity_poly.pdbx_seq_one_letter_code
_entity_poly.pdbx_strand_id
1 'polypeptide(L)'
;ALGEGYGRITRPVAYFLLARLALNAEVYTDDNWTDGNRPSGRDIFFQVGGHKLNAWQTCIAYCDSLNAFGYTLSADFRDNFSVHNENSLENILTIPLDKQTLPYQNQNLFRSYHYRHAGAYGFSGENGSSATIDALKTFGYETAEQDKRFDYTYYAGVVRGLKGEVVRLENGDTLIYHPWEVKLDMYSSPHRVTAGAGMKKYAID
;
A
#
# COMPACT_ATOMS: atom_id res chain seq x y z
N ALA A 1 -6.36 14.73 3.74
CA ALA A 1 -7.21 15.88 4.02
C ALA A 1 -7.26 16.77 2.78
N LEU A 2 -8.44 17.27 2.45
CA LEU A 2 -8.65 18.11 1.26
C LEU A 2 -8.41 19.60 1.60
N GLY A 3 -7.99 20.37 0.58
CA GLY A 3 -7.83 21.83 0.69
C GLY A 3 -6.84 22.25 1.79
N GLU A 4 -7.20 23.27 2.55
CA GLU A 4 -6.35 23.85 3.61
C GLU A 4 -6.01 22.87 4.74
N GLY A 5 -6.74 21.76 4.85
CA GLY A 5 -6.48 20.69 5.81
C GLY A 5 -5.41 19.67 5.36
N TYR A 6 -4.85 19.80 4.16
CA TYR A 6 -3.85 18.87 3.64
C TYR A 6 -2.64 18.75 4.57
N GLY A 7 -2.26 17.53 4.91
CA GLY A 7 -1.17 17.24 5.85
C GLY A 7 -1.50 17.47 7.34
N ARG A 8 -2.73 17.84 7.68
CA ARG A 8 -3.15 18.11 9.07
C ARG A 8 -4.12 17.04 9.58
N ILE A 9 -4.13 16.87 10.90
CA ILE A 9 -5.16 16.06 11.55
C ILE A 9 -6.45 16.87 11.60
N THR A 10 -7.46 16.40 10.86
CA THR A 10 -8.78 17.03 10.73
C THR A 10 -9.86 16.10 11.31
N ARG A 11 -11.11 16.58 11.37
CA ARG A 11 -12.25 15.76 11.83
C ARG A 11 -12.39 14.43 11.03
N PRO A 12 -12.26 14.40 9.68
CA PRO A 12 -12.25 13.14 8.93
C PRO A 12 -11.19 12.14 9.39
N VAL A 13 -9.98 12.61 9.73
CA VAL A 13 -8.92 11.73 10.28
C VAL A 13 -9.38 11.09 11.60
N ALA A 14 -10.00 11.88 12.49
CA ALA A 14 -10.54 11.36 13.75
C ALA A 14 -11.63 10.31 13.50
N TYR A 15 -12.57 10.56 12.57
CA TYR A 15 -13.61 9.58 12.22
C TYR A 15 -13.02 8.31 11.64
N PHE A 16 -12.00 8.40 10.78
CA PHE A 16 -11.33 7.23 10.25
C PHE A 16 -10.63 6.42 11.34
N LEU A 17 -9.97 7.07 12.29
CA LEU A 17 -9.36 6.39 13.44
C LEU A 17 -10.40 5.70 14.31
N LEU A 18 -11.54 6.36 14.58
CA LEU A 18 -12.64 5.78 15.34
C LEU A 18 -13.25 4.58 14.61
N ALA A 19 -13.42 4.66 13.28
CA ALA A 19 -13.87 3.52 12.47
C ALA A 19 -12.91 2.33 12.59
N ARG A 20 -11.59 2.58 12.49
CA ARG A 20 -10.57 1.53 12.64
C ARG A 20 -10.55 0.92 14.05
N LEU A 21 -10.67 1.73 15.10
CA LEU A 21 -10.75 1.24 16.47
C LEU A 21 -11.98 0.37 16.65
N ALA A 22 -13.13 0.80 16.15
CA ALA A 22 -14.37 0.02 16.23
C ALA A 22 -14.28 -1.29 15.44
N LEU A 23 -13.70 -1.26 14.23
CA LEU A 23 -13.50 -2.46 13.40
C LEU A 23 -12.63 -3.51 14.11
N ASN A 24 -11.63 -3.06 14.85
CA ASN A 24 -10.69 -3.93 15.56
C ASN A 24 -11.01 -4.05 17.07
N ALA A 25 -12.23 -3.71 17.49
CA ALA A 25 -12.61 -3.71 18.89
C ALA A 25 -12.45 -5.09 19.56
N GLU A 26 -12.69 -6.16 18.81
CA GLU A 26 -12.48 -7.55 19.28
C GLU A 26 -11.06 -7.78 19.75
N VAL A 27 -10.07 -7.26 19.01
CA VAL A 27 -8.64 -7.39 19.34
C VAL A 27 -8.30 -6.53 20.55
N TYR A 28 -8.81 -5.31 20.63
CA TYR A 28 -8.46 -4.37 21.71
C TYR A 28 -9.16 -4.67 23.04
N THR A 29 -10.27 -5.40 23.00
CA THR A 29 -11.00 -5.81 24.22
C THR A 29 -10.69 -7.23 24.66
N ASP A 30 -9.92 -7.97 23.88
CA ASP A 30 -9.41 -9.29 24.25
C ASP A 30 -8.23 -9.12 25.21
N ASP A 31 -8.43 -9.45 26.49
CA ASP A 31 -7.43 -9.31 27.54
C ASP A 31 -6.52 -10.56 27.68
N ASN A 32 -6.88 -11.65 27.00
CA ASN A 32 -6.10 -12.88 27.01
C ASN A 32 -6.21 -13.68 25.70
N TRP A 33 -5.52 -13.25 24.68
CA TRP A 33 -5.52 -13.88 23.35
C TRP A 33 -5.10 -15.37 23.33
N THR A 34 -4.61 -15.92 24.47
CA THR A 34 -4.14 -17.32 24.55
C THR A 34 -5.20 -18.30 25.02
N ASP A 35 -6.33 -17.85 25.56
CA ASP A 35 -7.35 -18.71 26.17
C ASP A 35 -8.39 -19.28 25.20
N GLY A 36 -8.33 -18.87 23.94
CA GLY A 36 -9.27 -19.29 22.89
C GLY A 36 -10.62 -18.59 22.92
N ASN A 37 -10.92 -17.75 23.92
CA ASN A 37 -12.09 -16.90 23.92
C ASN A 37 -11.83 -15.68 23.04
N ARG A 38 -12.81 -15.33 22.22
CA ARG A 38 -12.71 -14.15 21.36
C ARG A 38 -13.93 -13.26 21.60
N PRO A 39 -13.73 -12.02 22.06
CA PRO A 39 -14.81 -11.05 22.10
C PRO A 39 -15.43 -10.89 20.71
N SER A 40 -16.74 -10.73 20.65
CA SER A 40 -17.42 -10.46 19.38
C SER A 40 -17.77 -8.98 19.26
N GLY A 41 -17.47 -8.37 18.13
CA GLY A 41 -17.83 -6.99 17.82
C GLY A 41 -19.35 -6.74 17.88
N ARG A 42 -20.16 -7.81 17.82
CA ARG A 42 -21.60 -7.75 18.03
C ARG A 42 -21.95 -7.36 19.46
N ASP A 43 -21.13 -7.76 20.44
CA ASP A 43 -21.39 -7.62 21.87
C ASP A 43 -20.59 -6.48 22.52
N ILE A 44 -19.74 -5.79 21.74
CA ILE A 44 -18.99 -4.60 22.14
C ILE A 44 -19.75 -3.37 21.64
N PHE A 45 -20.12 -2.46 22.56
CA PHE A 45 -20.97 -1.32 22.24
C PHE A 45 -20.30 0.01 22.51
N PHE A 46 -20.61 0.99 21.66
CA PHE A 46 -20.17 2.37 21.75
C PHE A 46 -21.36 3.34 21.68
N GLN A 47 -21.16 4.54 22.21
CA GLN A 47 -22.13 5.64 22.09
C GLN A 47 -21.73 6.55 20.91
N VAL A 48 -22.56 6.62 19.89
CA VAL A 48 -22.30 7.44 18.69
C VAL A 48 -23.54 8.28 18.37
N GLY A 49 -23.41 9.58 18.45
CA GLY A 49 -24.52 10.50 18.15
C GLY A 49 -25.78 10.27 19.00
N GLY A 50 -25.62 9.82 20.25
CA GLY A 50 -26.73 9.48 21.15
C GLY A 50 -27.30 8.07 20.97
N HIS A 51 -26.80 7.28 20.04
CA HIS A 51 -27.21 5.91 19.78
C HIS A 51 -26.20 4.92 20.35
N LYS A 52 -26.70 3.81 20.92
CA LYS A 52 -25.87 2.66 21.32
C LYS A 52 -25.73 1.71 20.12
N LEU A 53 -24.53 1.66 19.55
CA LEU A 53 -24.20 0.86 18.36
C LEU A 53 -23.16 -0.19 18.74
N ASN A 54 -23.25 -1.39 18.14
CA ASN A 54 -22.18 -2.37 18.29
C ASN A 54 -20.94 -1.95 17.49
N ALA A 55 -19.81 -2.65 17.67
CA ALA A 55 -18.55 -2.27 17.08
C ALA A 55 -18.62 -2.14 15.54
N TRP A 56 -19.27 -3.06 14.87
CA TRP A 56 -19.39 -3.04 13.40
C TRP A 56 -20.31 -1.92 12.92
N GLN A 57 -21.45 -1.71 13.58
CA GLN A 57 -22.35 -0.60 13.30
C GLN A 57 -21.67 0.75 13.55
N THR A 58 -20.84 0.83 14.59
CA THR A 58 -20.03 2.02 14.88
C THR A 58 -19.02 2.30 13.77
N CYS A 59 -18.33 1.27 13.27
CA CYS A 59 -17.43 1.39 12.13
C CYS A 59 -18.16 1.96 10.91
N ILE A 60 -19.32 1.38 10.56
CA ILE A 60 -20.14 1.85 9.42
C ILE A 60 -20.56 3.31 9.61
N ALA A 61 -21.05 3.69 10.78
CA ALA A 61 -21.51 5.06 11.05
C ALA A 61 -20.39 6.10 10.88
N TYR A 62 -19.15 5.77 11.28
CA TYR A 62 -18.01 6.66 11.04
C TYR A 62 -17.54 6.66 9.59
N CYS A 63 -17.63 5.54 8.86
CA CYS A 63 -17.38 5.50 7.42
C CYS A 63 -18.39 6.36 6.64
N ASP A 64 -19.68 6.27 6.97
CA ASP A 64 -20.73 7.12 6.37
C ASP A 64 -20.47 8.60 6.64
N SER A 65 -19.94 8.93 7.82
CA SER A 65 -19.54 10.29 8.14
C SER A 65 -18.41 10.80 7.26
N LEU A 66 -17.50 9.96 6.78
CA LEU A 66 -16.43 10.34 5.86
C LEU A 66 -16.98 10.74 4.49
N ASN A 67 -17.99 10.03 3.99
CA ASN A 67 -18.65 10.36 2.72
C ASN A 67 -19.22 11.78 2.75
N ALA A 68 -19.77 12.23 3.89
CA ALA A 68 -20.29 13.58 4.06
C ALA A 68 -19.22 14.68 3.94
N PHE A 69 -17.93 14.34 4.08
CA PHE A 69 -16.80 15.25 3.87
C PHE A 69 -16.24 15.22 2.45
N GLY A 70 -16.86 14.48 1.51
CA GLY A 70 -16.45 14.39 0.13
C GLY A 70 -15.35 13.35 -0.16
N TYR A 71 -15.01 12.49 0.81
CA TYR A 71 -14.13 11.36 0.56
C TYR A 71 -14.88 10.27 -0.20
N THR A 72 -14.23 9.72 -1.21
CA THR A 72 -14.78 8.64 -2.05
C THR A 72 -13.63 7.85 -2.65
N LEU A 73 -13.95 6.67 -3.18
CA LEU A 73 -12.95 5.88 -3.91
C LEU A 73 -12.57 6.59 -5.22
N SER A 74 -11.27 6.61 -5.52
CA SER A 74 -10.77 7.09 -6.81
C SER A 74 -11.15 6.12 -7.91
N ALA A 75 -11.46 6.64 -9.10
CA ALA A 75 -11.78 5.82 -10.26
C ALA A 75 -10.56 4.99 -10.73
N ASP A 76 -9.35 5.54 -10.57
CA ASP A 76 -8.10 4.83 -10.82
C ASP A 76 -7.35 4.63 -9.49
N PHE A 77 -7.06 3.38 -9.18
CA PHE A 77 -6.29 3.00 -7.98
C PHE A 77 -4.93 3.69 -7.89
N ARG A 78 -4.30 3.97 -9.04
CA ARG A 78 -2.97 4.61 -9.12
C ARG A 78 -2.96 6.04 -8.61
N ASP A 79 -4.08 6.76 -8.68
CA ASP A 79 -4.18 8.16 -8.23
C ASP A 79 -3.78 8.32 -6.77
N ASN A 80 -3.96 7.27 -5.96
CA ASN A 80 -3.61 7.27 -4.54
C ASN A 80 -2.11 7.24 -4.29
N PHE A 81 -1.31 6.79 -5.26
CA PHE A 81 0.12 6.48 -5.12
C PHE A 81 1.02 7.23 -6.10
N SER A 82 0.43 8.01 -6.98
CA SER A 82 1.17 8.85 -7.94
C SER A 82 1.92 9.98 -7.23
N VAL A 83 2.85 10.61 -7.96
CA VAL A 83 3.58 11.81 -7.48
C VAL A 83 2.62 12.95 -7.13
N HIS A 84 1.47 13.02 -7.80
CA HIS A 84 0.42 14.03 -7.59
C HIS A 84 -0.80 13.46 -6.85
N ASN A 85 -0.56 12.66 -5.81
CA ASN A 85 -1.63 12.04 -5.04
C ASN A 85 -2.35 13.00 -4.08
N GLU A 86 -1.93 14.26 -4.01
CA GLU A 86 -2.63 15.33 -3.28
C GLU A 86 -4.06 15.55 -3.79
N ASN A 87 -4.34 15.16 -5.03
CA ASN A 87 -5.67 15.27 -5.65
C ASN A 87 -6.58 14.06 -5.37
N SER A 88 -6.07 12.99 -4.76
CA SER A 88 -6.87 11.81 -4.48
C SER A 88 -7.93 12.10 -3.41
N LEU A 89 -9.19 11.80 -3.75
CA LEU A 89 -10.32 11.89 -2.82
C LEU A 89 -10.38 10.72 -1.82
N GLU A 90 -9.54 9.71 -2.00
CA GLU A 90 -9.42 8.55 -1.10
C GLU A 90 -8.46 8.82 0.07
N ASN A 91 -7.51 9.74 -0.11
CA ASN A 91 -6.47 10.02 0.87
C ASN A 91 -6.99 10.90 2.03
N ILE A 92 -7.32 10.29 3.16
CA ILE A 92 -7.88 10.98 4.34
C ILE A 92 -6.79 11.74 5.10
N LEU A 93 -5.60 11.14 5.24
CA LEU A 93 -4.42 11.77 5.84
C LEU A 93 -3.20 11.45 5.00
N THR A 94 -2.49 12.48 4.60
CA THR A 94 -1.21 12.38 3.93
C THR A 94 -0.15 13.12 4.73
N ILE A 95 1.07 12.62 4.70
CA ILE A 95 2.25 13.33 5.21
C ILE A 95 2.93 13.92 3.98
N PRO A 96 2.81 15.24 3.74
CA PRO A 96 3.44 15.84 2.57
C PRO A 96 4.97 15.76 2.73
N LEU A 97 5.61 15.15 1.75
CA LEU A 97 7.06 15.02 1.69
C LEU A 97 7.57 15.96 0.59
N ASP A 98 8.38 16.91 0.98
CA ASP A 98 8.97 17.92 0.11
C ASP A 98 10.49 17.76 0.07
N LYS A 99 11.06 17.74 -1.14
CA LYS A 99 12.50 17.58 -1.33
C LYS A 99 13.32 18.68 -0.67
N GLN A 100 12.76 19.89 -0.55
CA GLN A 100 13.47 21.06 0.02
C GLN A 100 13.40 21.06 1.55
N THR A 101 12.24 20.75 2.11
CA THR A 101 11.99 20.79 3.56
C THR A 101 12.28 19.48 4.28
N LEU A 102 12.10 18.33 3.60
CA LEU A 102 12.27 16.99 4.18
C LEU A 102 13.12 16.08 3.28
N PRO A 103 14.35 16.48 2.91
CA PRO A 103 15.12 15.77 1.89
C PRO A 103 15.48 14.33 2.25
N TYR A 104 15.51 13.98 3.54
CA TYR A 104 15.89 12.65 4.02
C TYR A 104 14.72 11.74 4.38
N GLN A 105 13.49 12.23 4.37
CA GLN A 105 12.31 11.44 4.78
C GLN A 105 11.85 10.44 3.69
N ASN A 106 12.31 10.61 2.45
CA ASN A 106 11.95 9.75 1.32
C ASN A 106 12.76 8.47 1.21
N GLN A 107 13.74 8.24 2.07
CA GLN A 107 14.67 7.12 1.95
C GLN A 107 13.99 5.74 1.98
N ASN A 108 12.79 5.63 2.55
CA ASN A 108 12.10 4.36 2.60
C ASN A 108 11.45 3.94 1.27
N LEU A 109 11.09 4.90 0.40
CA LEU A 109 10.47 4.60 -0.89
C LEU A 109 11.50 4.13 -1.93
N PHE A 110 12.69 4.76 -2.00
CA PHE A 110 13.72 4.33 -2.95
C PHE A 110 14.29 2.93 -2.61
N ARG A 111 14.16 2.47 -1.38
CA ARG A 111 14.51 1.10 -0.98
C ARG A 111 13.63 0.04 -1.63
N SER A 112 12.49 0.43 -2.21
CA SER A 112 11.64 -0.46 -3.00
C SER A 112 12.33 -0.95 -4.26
N TYR A 113 13.22 -0.14 -4.84
CA TYR A 113 13.95 -0.46 -6.05
C TYR A 113 15.29 -1.12 -5.75
N HIS A 114 15.52 -2.23 -6.40
CA HIS A 114 16.87 -2.79 -6.45
C HIS A 114 17.82 -1.82 -7.17
N TYR A 115 19.07 -1.69 -6.73
CA TYR A 115 20.04 -0.72 -7.28
C TYR A 115 20.23 -0.84 -8.80
N ARG A 116 20.13 -2.03 -9.38
CA ARG A 116 20.21 -2.22 -10.84
C ARG A 116 18.98 -1.68 -11.57
N HIS A 117 17.79 -1.83 -10.98
CA HIS A 117 16.57 -1.25 -11.54
C HIS A 117 16.62 0.28 -11.43
N ALA A 118 16.98 0.79 -10.28
CA ALA A 118 17.15 2.23 -10.05
C ALA A 118 18.20 2.84 -11.00
N GLY A 119 19.32 2.16 -11.19
CA GLY A 119 20.38 2.58 -12.12
C GLY A 119 19.90 2.71 -13.57
N ALA A 120 19.00 1.82 -14.02
CA ALA A 120 18.40 1.92 -15.34
C ALA A 120 17.61 3.22 -15.57
N TYR A 121 17.14 3.85 -14.48
CA TYR A 121 16.44 5.14 -14.50
C TYR A 121 17.32 6.32 -14.03
N GLY A 122 18.60 6.09 -13.78
CA GLY A 122 19.55 7.14 -13.41
C GLY A 122 19.46 7.62 -11.97
N PHE A 123 18.89 6.83 -11.05
CA PHE A 123 18.88 7.15 -9.62
C PHE A 123 19.44 6.01 -8.76
N SER A 124 19.63 6.27 -7.48
CA SER A 124 20.16 5.29 -6.53
C SER A 124 19.05 4.41 -5.97
N GLY A 125 19.30 3.12 -5.86
CA GLY A 125 18.47 2.15 -5.16
C GLY A 125 19.26 1.39 -4.11
N GLU A 126 18.58 0.48 -3.41
CA GLU A 126 19.24 -0.44 -2.46
C GLU A 126 19.02 -1.90 -2.89
N ASN A 127 18.87 -2.82 -1.94
CA ASN A 127 18.67 -4.24 -2.28
C ASN A 127 17.25 -4.54 -2.81
N GLY A 128 16.35 -3.55 -2.70
CA GLY A 128 14.97 -3.67 -3.14
C GLY A 128 14.10 -4.48 -2.19
N SER A 129 12.82 -4.48 -2.50
CA SER A 129 11.80 -5.32 -1.84
C SER A 129 11.04 -6.06 -2.91
N SER A 130 10.66 -7.31 -2.63
CA SER A 130 9.85 -8.11 -3.53
C SER A 130 8.65 -8.73 -2.82
N ALA A 131 7.61 -9.04 -3.59
CA ALA A 131 6.45 -9.75 -3.10
C ALA A 131 6.83 -11.16 -2.63
N THR A 132 6.17 -11.62 -1.58
CA THR A 132 6.23 -13.02 -1.15
C THR A 132 5.39 -13.89 -2.09
N ILE A 133 5.64 -15.21 -2.07
CA ILE A 133 4.82 -16.19 -2.80
C ILE A 133 3.35 -16.10 -2.39
N ASP A 134 3.06 -15.87 -1.11
CA ASP A 134 1.69 -15.74 -0.61
C ASP A 134 0.99 -14.47 -1.13
N ALA A 135 1.73 -13.37 -1.31
CA ALA A 135 1.20 -12.19 -1.97
C ALA A 135 0.82 -12.48 -3.42
N LEU A 136 1.66 -13.18 -4.19
CA LEU A 136 1.35 -13.59 -5.57
C LEU A 136 0.06 -14.41 -5.62
N LYS A 137 -0.07 -15.41 -4.74
CA LYS A 137 -1.27 -16.26 -4.65
C LYS A 137 -2.51 -15.46 -4.28
N THR A 138 -2.39 -14.52 -3.32
CA THR A 138 -3.49 -13.67 -2.88
C THR A 138 -4.01 -12.79 -4.00
N PHE A 139 -3.12 -12.27 -4.86
CA PHE A 139 -3.50 -11.52 -6.06
C PHE A 139 -3.98 -12.41 -7.22
N GLY A 140 -3.87 -13.73 -7.10
CA GLY A 140 -4.19 -14.67 -8.19
C GLY A 140 -3.25 -14.52 -9.39
N TYR A 141 -1.98 -14.16 -9.15
CA TYR A 141 -1.01 -13.94 -10.23
C TYR A 141 -0.94 -15.14 -11.20
N GLU A 142 -0.98 -14.88 -12.52
CA GLU A 142 -1.03 -15.87 -13.61
C GLU A 142 -2.28 -16.76 -13.62
N THR A 143 -3.36 -16.34 -12.98
CA THR A 143 -4.68 -17.00 -13.09
C THR A 143 -5.66 -16.13 -13.88
N ALA A 144 -6.78 -16.75 -14.31
CA ALA A 144 -7.85 -16.02 -14.99
C ALA A 144 -8.56 -14.99 -14.09
N GLU A 145 -8.39 -15.12 -12.77
CA GLU A 145 -9.00 -14.24 -11.76
C GLU A 145 -7.99 -13.30 -11.11
N GLN A 146 -6.87 -13.02 -11.78
CA GLN A 146 -5.86 -12.10 -11.26
C GLN A 146 -6.48 -10.74 -10.96
N ASP A 147 -6.24 -10.27 -9.73
CA ASP A 147 -6.61 -8.91 -9.34
C ASP A 147 -5.82 -7.89 -10.18
N LYS A 148 -6.52 -7.00 -10.87
CA LYS A 148 -5.93 -5.98 -11.75
C LYS A 148 -4.98 -5.03 -11.01
N ARG A 149 -5.14 -4.88 -9.69
CA ARG A 149 -4.23 -4.08 -8.86
C ARG A 149 -2.82 -4.66 -8.80
N PHE A 150 -2.64 -5.94 -9.12
CA PHE A 150 -1.32 -6.57 -9.21
C PHE A 150 -0.40 -5.80 -10.15
N ASP A 151 -0.85 -5.50 -11.35
CA ASP A 151 -0.05 -4.83 -12.40
C ASP A 151 0.34 -3.39 -12.03
N TYR A 152 -0.39 -2.78 -11.08
CA TYR A 152 -0.07 -1.46 -10.52
C TYR A 152 0.79 -1.52 -9.25
N THR A 153 0.87 -2.70 -8.64
CA THR A 153 1.56 -2.90 -7.36
C THR A 153 2.93 -3.50 -7.54
N TYR A 154 3.11 -4.35 -8.57
CA TYR A 154 4.32 -5.12 -8.75
C TYR A 154 4.83 -5.11 -10.19
N TYR A 155 6.16 -5.17 -10.34
CA TYR A 155 6.82 -5.56 -11.57
C TYR A 155 6.99 -7.08 -11.60
N ALA A 156 6.55 -7.73 -12.67
CA ALA A 156 6.67 -9.16 -12.90
C ALA A 156 7.06 -9.42 -14.35
N GLY A 157 7.99 -10.36 -14.58
CA GLY A 157 8.51 -10.62 -15.93
C GLY A 157 9.32 -9.45 -16.48
N VAL A 158 9.24 -9.20 -17.77
CA VAL A 158 9.97 -8.11 -18.46
C VAL A 158 9.44 -6.75 -18.02
N VAL A 159 10.32 -5.92 -17.47
CA VAL A 159 9.96 -4.56 -17.08
C VAL A 159 9.84 -3.66 -18.31
N ARG A 160 8.76 -2.90 -18.36
CA ARG A 160 8.48 -1.92 -19.40
C ARG A 160 8.25 -0.55 -18.81
N GLY A 161 8.81 0.47 -19.44
CA GLY A 161 8.56 1.87 -19.10
C GLY A 161 7.17 2.34 -19.56
N LEU A 162 6.84 3.60 -19.31
CA LEU A 162 5.53 4.20 -19.60
C LEU A 162 5.12 4.15 -21.07
N LYS A 163 6.10 4.17 -22.00
CA LYS A 163 5.86 4.09 -23.44
C LYS A 163 5.87 2.66 -23.98
N GLY A 164 5.95 1.67 -23.07
CA GLY A 164 6.00 0.25 -23.44
C GLY A 164 7.39 -0.25 -23.85
N GLU A 165 8.41 0.59 -23.83
CA GLU A 165 9.79 0.22 -24.11
C GLU A 165 10.32 -0.76 -23.05
N VAL A 166 11.20 -1.66 -23.46
CA VAL A 166 11.85 -2.60 -22.56
C VAL A 166 12.94 -1.88 -21.77
N VAL A 167 12.86 -1.98 -20.45
CA VAL A 167 13.90 -1.42 -19.57
C VAL A 167 15.15 -2.28 -19.64
N ARG A 168 16.29 -1.64 -19.85
CA ARG A 168 17.60 -2.28 -19.93
C ARG A 168 18.49 -1.85 -18.78
N LEU A 169 19.25 -2.80 -18.27
CA LEU A 169 20.30 -2.57 -17.30
C LEU A 169 21.51 -1.89 -17.95
N GLU A 170 22.41 -1.35 -17.14
CA GLU A 170 23.63 -0.69 -17.62
C GLU A 170 24.51 -1.56 -18.55
N ASN A 171 24.47 -2.88 -18.34
CA ASN A 171 25.20 -3.85 -19.20
C ASN A 171 24.46 -4.20 -20.50
N GLY A 172 23.29 -3.59 -20.76
CA GLY A 172 22.45 -3.81 -21.93
C GLY A 172 21.45 -4.97 -21.81
N ASP A 173 21.51 -5.77 -20.73
CA ASP A 173 20.57 -6.85 -20.52
C ASP A 173 19.15 -6.33 -20.27
N THR A 174 18.16 -7.11 -20.63
CA THR A 174 16.77 -6.83 -20.28
C THR A 174 16.53 -7.01 -18.79
N LEU A 175 15.88 -6.03 -18.16
CA LEU A 175 15.43 -6.18 -16.76
C LEU A 175 14.21 -7.11 -16.70
N ILE A 176 14.37 -8.25 -16.04
CA ILE A 176 13.33 -9.28 -15.90
C ILE A 176 13.21 -9.66 -14.43
N TYR A 177 12.02 -9.49 -13.84
CA TYR A 177 11.70 -10.04 -12.53
C TYR A 177 11.18 -11.47 -12.66
N HIS A 178 11.55 -12.32 -11.69
CA HIS A 178 11.19 -13.74 -11.62
C HIS A 178 10.29 -14.01 -10.41
N PRO A 179 8.95 -13.76 -10.50
CA PRO A 179 8.06 -13.69 -9.36
C PRO A 179 8.07 -14.92 -8.45
N TRP A 180 8.17 -16.11 -9.04
CA TRP A 180 8.13 -17.38 -8.29
C TRP A 180 9.48 -17.81 -7.70
N GLU A 181 10.58 -17.10 -8.01
CA GLU A 181 11.95 -17.45 -7.62
C GLU A 181 12.34 -16.90 -6.23
N VAL A 182 11.41 -16.84 -5.29
CA VAL A 182 11.69 -16.39 -3.90
C VAL A 182 12.08 -17.59 -3.04
N LYS A 183 13.27 -17.53 -2.43
CA LYS A 183 13.83 -18.57 -1.54
C LYS A 183 14.43 -17.93 -0.31
N LEU A 184 14.57 -18.70 0.78
CA LEU A 184 15.24 -18.21 2.00
C LEU A 184 16.72 -17.89 1.76
N ASP A 185 17.41 -18.69 0.95
CA ASP A 185 18.77 -18.41 0.49
C ASP A 185 18.76 -17.93 -0.94
N MET A 186 18.83 -16.61 -1.12
CA MET A 186 18.89 -15.98 -2.44
C MET A 186 20.29 -15.87 -3.02
N TYR A 187 21.34 -16.07 -2.22
CA TYR A 187 22.72 -15.97 -2.71
C TYR A 187 23.06 -17.06 -3.72
N SER A 188 22.46 -18.23 -3.57
CA SER A 188 22.63 -19.35 -4.52
C SER A 188 21.77 -19.23 -5.78
N SER A 189 20.85 -18.28 -5.85
CA SER A 189 19.96 -18.08 -6.99
C SER A 189 20.64 -17.29 -8.10
N PRO A 190 20.52 -17.69 -9.39
CA PRO A 190 20.92 -16.86 -10.52
C PRO A 190 20.09 -15.57 -10.65
N HIS A 191 18.92 -15.53 -10.00
CA HIS A 191 17.98 -14.41 -10.03
C HIS A 191 17.98 -13.59 -8.73
N ARG A 192 19.03 -13.70 -7.89
CA ARG A 192 19.05 -13.07 -6.55
C ARG A 192 18.68 -11.58 -6.52
N VAL A 193 18.93 -10.85 -7.61
CA VAL A 193 18.66 -9.40 -7.69
C VAL A 193 17.32 -9.06 -8.36
N THR A 194 16.67 -10.05 -8.96
CA THR A 194 15.39 -9.91 -9.69
C THR A 194 14.39 -11.00 -9.30
N ALA A 195 14.67 -11.68 -8.18
CA ALA A 195 13.76 -12.68 -7.64
C ALA A 195 12.55 -12.03 -6.96
N GLY A 196 11.42 -12.69 -7.05
CA GLY A 196 10.13 -12.16 -6.63
C GLY A 196 9.58 -11.11 -7.60
N ALA A 197 8.40 -10.60 -7.33
CA ALA A 197 7.83 -9.47 -8.04
C ALA A 197 8.31 -8.17 -7.38
N GLY A 198 8.94 -7.27 -8.15
CA GLY A 198 9.48 -6.02 -7.64
C GLY A 198 8.38 -5.02 -7.29
N MET A 199 8.62 -4.14 -6.33
CA MET A 199 7.64 -3.11 -5.94
C MET A 199 7.49 -2.06 -7.02
N LYS A 200 6.24 -1.79 -7.44
CA LYS A 200 5.86 -0.82 -8.47
C LYS A 200 4.92 0.26 -7.96
N LYS A 201 4.24 0.03 -6.87
CA LYS A 201 3.14 0.86 -6.36
C LYS A 201 3.46 2.36 -6.28
N TYR A 202 4.72 2.71 -6.03
CA TYR A 202 5.21 4.08 -5.94
C TYR A 202 6.18 4.39 -7.09
N ALA A 203 5.99 3.76 -8.24
CA ALA A 203 6.81 4.03 -9.42
C ALA A 203 6.70 5.49 -9.85
N ILE A 204 7.83 6.03 -10.28
CA ILE A 204 7.95 7.40 -10.78
C ILE A 204 8.04 7.45 -12.32
N ASP A 205 8.02 6.29 -12.94
CA ASP A 205 8.05 6.05 -14.38
C ASP A 205 6.67 5.96 -14.98
#